data_60698910f40961f82026417676cff00a
#
_entry.id   60698910f40961f82026417676cff00a
#
_cell.length_a   1.000
_cell.length_b   1.000
_cell.length_c   1.000
_cell.angle_alpha   90.00
_cell.angle_beta   90.00
_cell.angle_gamma   90.00
#
_symmetry.space_group_name_H-M   'P 1'
#
loop_
_entity.id
_entity.type
_entity.pdbx_description
1 polymer ?
#
loop_
_entity_poly.entity_id
_entity_poly.type
_entity_poly.pdbx_seq_one_letter_code
_entity_poly.pdbx_strand_id
1 'polypeptide(L)'
;MVKKVSRKSKKIKVGWFTFTCCEGCAIIFIELLNDKFKEWSEKIEFRHFKILKSKNDLDEFDLAIVEGAISTKDEVNLLKEIRDKSKFVMAVGSCALTGMPAGLRNNFDNEKKKEIEKILKKFNYLESVEPVSKFIRVDFRVPGCPMDGNQFVKELSSFIEQHSL
;
A
#
# COMPACT_ATOMS: atom_id res chain seq x y z
N MET A 1 42.09 -9.87 -21.91
CA MET A 1 41.21 -9.10 -20.98
C MET A 1 39.76 -9.56 -21.18
N VAL A 2 39.29 -10.41 -20.29
CA VAL A 2 37.88 -10.90 -20.35
C VAL A 2 37.00 -9.85 -19.67
N LYS A 3 36.15 -9.17 -20.43
CA LYS A 3 35.13 -8.27 -19.89
C LYS A 3 34.16 -9.11 -19.05
N LYS A 4 34.22 -8.97 -17.71
CA LYS A 4 33.19 -9.46 -16.81
C LYS A 4 31.90 -8.76 -17.17
N VAL A 5 31.01 -9.44 -17.88
CA VAL A 5 29.61 -9.02 -18.06
C VAL A 5 28.97 -9.14 -16.69
N SER A 6 28.86 -8.03 -16.00
CA SER A 6 28.05 -7.94 -14.76
C SER A 6 26.60 -8.25 -15.14
N ARG A 7 26.12 -9.45 -14.80
CA ARG A 7 24.66 -9.72 -14.80
C ARG A 7 24.04 -8.78 -13.78
N LYS A 8 23.37 -7.72 -14.28
CA LYS A 8 22.48 -6.91 -13.42
C LYS A 8 21.45 -7.86 -12.84
N SER A 9 21.47 -8.07 -11.54
CA SER A 9 20.42 -8.80 -10.85
C SER A 9 19.07 -8.11 -11.17
N LYS A 10 18.04 -8.90 -11.42
CA LYS A 10 16.69 -8.38 -11.72
C LYS A 10 16.14 -7.74 -10.45
N LYS A 11 15.86 -6.44 -10.50
CA LYS A 11 15.26 -5.73 -9.36
C LYS A 11 13.83 -6.19 -9.11
N ILE A 12 13.44 -6.20 -7.84
CA ILE A 12 12.07 -6.48 -7.38
C ILE A 12 11.19 -5.29 -7.76
N LYS A 13 10.14 -5.53 -8.52
CA LYS A 13 9.16 -4.51 -8.93
C LYS A 13 8.19 -4.24 -7.79
N VAL A 14 8.22 -3.02 -7.26
CA VAL A 14 7.37 -2.60 -6.13
C VAL A 14 6.42 -1.50 -6.56
N GLY A 15 5.14 -1.64 -6.15
CA GLY A 15 4.14 -0.58 -6.22
C GLY A 15 3.73 -0.14 -4.83
N TRP A 16 3.62 1.19 -4.59
CA TRP A 16 3.00 1.77 -3.40
C TRP A 16 1.67 2.39 -3.78
N PHE A 17 0.60 1.98 -3.13
CA PHE A 17 -0.77 2.39 -3.40
C PHE A 17 -1.42 2.97 -2.16
N THR A 18 -1.96 4.18 -2.30
CA THR A 18 -2.62 4.92 -1.21
C THR A 18 -4.12 4.98 -1.48
N PHE A 19 -4.90 4.56 -0.49
CA PHE A 19 -6.35 4.64 -0.45
C PHE A 19 -6.82 5.66 0.58
N THR A 20 -7.99 5.49 1.16
CA THR A 20 -8.52 6.44 2.14
C THR A 20 -7.71 6.45 3.44
N CYS A 21 -6.86 7.46 3.64
CA CYS A 21 -6.05 7.66 4.85
C CYS A 21 -5.49 9.10 4.93
N CYS A 22 -4.56 9.32 5.87
CA CYS A 22 -3.81 10.57 6.03
C CYS A 22 -2.43 10.56 5.37
N GLU A 23 -2.07 9.48 4.66
CA GLU A 23 -0.76 9.25 4.02
C GLU A 23 0.44 9.21 5.00
N GLY A 24 0.18 9.09 6.30
CA GLY A 24 1.23 9.05 7.32
C GLY A 24 2.20 7.88 7.17
N CYS A 25 1.74 6.74 6.64
CA CYS A 25 2.63 5.59 6.38
C CYS A 25 3.59 5.86 5.22
N ALA A 26 3.14 6.55 4.17
CA ALA A 26 4.00 6.98 3.08
C ALA A 26 5.06 8.00 3.54
N ILE A 27 4.72 8.89 4.47
CA ILE A 27 5.68 9.84 5.07
C ILE A 27 6.75 9.08 5.85
N ILE A 28 6.37 8.13 6.74
CA ILE A 28 7.34 7.28 7.45
C ILE A 28 8.25 6.54 6.46
N PHE A 29 7.69 6.00 5.36
CA PHE A 29 8.50 5.35 4.34
C PHE A 29 9.53 6.30 3.71
N ILE A 30 9.14 7.55 3.41
CA ILE A 30 10.05 8.56 2.85
C ILE A 30 11.17 8.89 3.84
N GLU A 31 10.87 8.99 5.14
CA GLU A 31 11.89 9.19 6.18
C GLU A 31 12.88 8.03 6.23
N LEU A 32 12.39 6.78 6.14
CA LEU A 32 13.25 5.59 6.09
C LEU A 32 14.17 5.57 4.85
N LEU A 33 13.76 6.19 3.74
CA LEU A 33 14.60 6.31 2.56
C LEU A 33 15.88 7.12 2.81
N ASN A 34 15.93 8.03 3.78
CA ASN A 34 17.15 8.77 4.09
C ASN A 34 18.31 7.82 4.43
N ASP A 35 18.01 6.75 5.17
CA ASP A 35 19.02 5.78 5.60
C ASP A 35 19.13 4.56 4.66
N LYS A 36 18.03 4.20 4.02
CA LYS A 36 17.90 2.94 3.25
C LYS A 36 17.96 3.11 1.73
N PHE A 37 17.99 4.35 1.23
CA PHE A 37 17.88 4.62 -0.20
C PHE A 37 18.91 3.87 -1.05
N LYS A 38 20.19 3.91 -0.64
CA LYS A 38 21.27 3.26 -1.38
C LYS A 38 21.05 1.75 -1.45
N GLU A 39 20.76 1.13 -0.32
CA GLU A 39 20.53 -0.32 -0.22
C GLU A 39 19.30 -0.74 -1.06
N TRP A 40 18.17 -0.04 -0.88
CA TRP A 40 16.93 -0.42 -1.55
C TRP A 40 16.93 -0.08 -3.02
N SER A 41 17.53 1.02 -3.45
CA SER A 41 17.61 1.39 -4.88
C SER A 41 18.42 0.41 -5.73
N GLU A 42 19.31 -0.36 -5.14
CA GLU A 42 20.04 -1.43 -5.84
C GLU A 42 19.16 -2.67 -6.08
N LYS A 43 18.22 -2.96 -5.17
CA LYS A 43 17.41 -4.19 -5.12
C LYS A 43 15.97 -4.00 -5.59
N ILE A 44 15.41 -2.78 -5.44
CA ILE A 44 14.00 -2.45 -5.73
C ILE A 44 13.93 -1.51 -6.93
N GLU A 45 12.90 -1.73 -7.75
CA GLU A 45 12.42 -0.80 -8.77
C GLU A 45 10.99 -0.38 -8.42
N PHE A 46 10.80 0.88 -8.00
CA PHE A 46 9.45 1.41 -7.82
C PHE A 46 8.80 1.67 -9.18
N ARG A 47 7.77 0.88 -9.52
CA ARG A 47 6.96 1.03 -10.73
C ARG A 47 5.80 2.00 -10.52
N HIS A 48 5.23 2.01 -9.32
CA HIS A 48 4.16 2.89 -8.91
C HIS A 48 4.45 3.48 -7.54
N PHE A 49 4.50 4.80 -7.43
CA PHE A 49 4.54 5.53 -6.16
C PHE A 49 4.32 7.02 -6.42
N LYS A 50 3.08 7.47 -6.31
CA LYS A 50 2.66 8.82 -6.74
C LYS A 50 3.42 9.96 -6.07
N ILE A 51 3.87 9.80 -4.81
CA ILE A 51 4.63 10.83 -4.09
C ILE A 51 6.05 10.98 -4.65
N LEU A 52 6.69 9.89 -5.11
CA LEU A 52 8.08 9.91 -5.57
C LEU A 52 8.23 9.93 -7.09
N LYS A 53 7.18 9.62 -7.83
CA LYS A 53 7.26 9.44 -9.28
C LYS A 53 6.19 10.24 -10.01
N SER A 54 6.59 10.94 -11.07
CA SER A 54 5.67 11.60 -12.00
C SER A 54 4.99 10.61 -12.96
N LYS A 55 5.71 9.53 -13.34
CA LYS A 55 5.15 8.46 -14.18
C LYS A 55 4.95 7.20 -13.35
N ASN A 56 3.71 6.74 -13.30
CA ASN A 56 3.26 5.60 -12.51
C ASN A 56 2.56 4.60 -13.43
N ASP A 57 3.10 3.39 -13.50
CA ASP A 57 2.55 2.31 -14.30
C ASP A 57 1.74 1.37 -13.38
N LEU A 58 0.62 0.85 -13.88
CA LEU A 58 -0.18 -0.19 -13.23
C LEU A 58 0.00 -1.47 -14.06
N ASP A 59 1.20 -2.04 -14.00
CA ASP A 59 1.57 -3.28 -14.66
C ASP A 59 1.78 -4.43 -13.65
N GLU A 60 2.75 -5.30 -13.87
CA GLU A 60 3.05 -6.40 -12.95
C GLU A 60 3.98 -5.96 -11.80
N PHE A 61 3.63 -6.36 -10.58
CA PHE A 61 4.41 -6.14 -9.37
C PHE A 61 4.84 -7.46 -8.72
N ASP A 62 6.05 -7.49 -8.20
CA ASP A 62 6.46 -8.56 -7.30
C ASP A 62 5.86 -8.32 -5.92
N LEU A 63 5.77 -7.04 -5.48
CA LEU A 63 5.14 -6.63 -4.23
C LEU A 63 4.31 -5.36 -4.43
N ALA A 64 3.03 -5.38 -4.08
CA ALA A 64 2.23 -4.19 -3.87
C ALA A 64 2.16 -3.86 -2.38
N ILE A 65 2.54 -2.64 -2.01
CA ILE A 65 2.39 -2.09 -0.68
C ILE A 65 1.14 -1.20 -0.69
N VAL A 66 0.21 -1.47 0.20
CA VAL A 66 -1.10 -0.81 0.26
C VAL A 66 -1.28 -0.15 1.60
N GLU A 67 -1.47 1.17 1.61
CA GLU A 67 -1.90 1.95 2.76
C GLU A 67 -3.31 2.50 2.58
N GLY A 68 -3.99 2.75 3.70
CA GLY A 68 -5.34 3.30 3.70
C GLY A 68 -6.44 2.25 3.73
N ALA A 69 -7.63 2.70 4.13
CA ALA A 69 -8.85 1.90 4.17
C ALA A 69 -9.63 2.04 2.86
N ILE A 70 -10.58 1.16 2.63
CA ILE A 70 -11.39 1.16 1.42
C ILE A 70 -12.75 1.80 1.72
N SER A 71 -13.04 2.91 1.07
CA SER A 71 -14.23 3.73 1.34
C SER A 71 -15.17 3.93 0.15
N THR A 72 -14.72 3.61 -1.07
CA THR A 72 -15.50 3.77 -2.31
C THR A 72 -15.53 2.50 -3.15
N LYS A 73 -16.52 2.39 -4.06
CA LYS A 73 -16.58 1.28 -5.01
C LYS A 73 -15.43 1.28 -6.01
N ASP A 74 -14.96 2.46 -6.39
CA ASP A 74 -13.82 2.59 -7.31
C ASP A 74 -12.52 2.12 -6.65
N GLU A 75 -12.34 2.39 -5.35
CA GLU A 75 -11.22 1.85 -4.59
C GLU A 75 -11.27 0.32 -4.48
N VAL A 76 -12.45 -0.28 -4.33
CA VAL A 76 -12.60 -1.75 -4.37
C VAL A 76 -12.14 -2.33 -5.70
N ASN A 77 -12.55 -1.72 -6.81
CA ASN A 77 -12.18 -2.18 -8.15
C ASN A 77 -10.67 -2.06 -8.39
N LEU A 78 -10.09 -0.89 -8.05
CA LEU A 78 -8.66 -0.65 -8.16
C LEU A 78 -7.86 -1.63 -7.26
N LEU A 79 -8.31 -1.87 -6.03
CA LEU A 79 -7.64 -2.79 -5.11
C LEU A 79 -7.61 -4.22 -5.65
N LYS A 80 -8.70 -4.69 -6.26
CA LYS A 80 -8.75 -6.00 -6.91
C LYS A 80 -7.80 -6.07 -8.10
N GLU A 81 -7.78 -5.03 -8.96
CA GLU A 81 -6.85 -4.96 -10.07
C GLU A 81 -5.38 -4.99 -9.61
N ILE A 82 -5.05 -4.25 -8.53
CA ILE A 82 -3.72 -4.29 -7.92
C ILE A 82 -3.38 -5.71 -7.44
N ARG A 83 -4.33 -6.41 -6.77
CA ARG A 83 -4.12 -7.79 -6.33
C ARG A 83 -3.83 -8.72 -7.49
N ASP A 84 -4.60 -8.63 -8.57
CA ASP A 84 -4.46 -9.50 -9.74
C ASP A 84 -3.12 -9.31 -10.46
N LYS A 85 -2.57 -8.09 -10.40
CA LYS A 85 -1.27 -7.72 -11.00
C LYS A 85 -0.07 -7.90 -10.07
N SER A 86 -0.29 -8.36 -8.83
CA SER A 86 0.77 -8.47 -7.81
C SER A 86 0.96 -9.91 -7.35
N LYS A 87 2.22 -10.34 -7.24
CA LYS A 87 2.52 -11.66 -6.65
C LYS A 87 2.19 -11.67 -5.16
N PHE A 88 2.59 -10.60 -4.46
CA PHE A 88 2.37 -10.41 -3.02
C PHE A 88 1.77 -9.04 -2.73
N VAL A 89 0.98 -8.96 -1.67
CA VAL A 89 0.42 -7.70 -1.13
C VAL A 89 0.80 -7.55 0.32
N MET A 90 1.39 -6.39 0.65
CA MET A 90 1.69 -5.95 2.01
C MET A 90 0.74 -4.81 2.39
N ALA A 91 -0.09 -4.99 3.40
CA ALA A 91 -0.92 -3.93 3.96
C ALA A 91 -0.18 -3.23 5.10
N VAL A 92 -0.11 -1.90 5.07
CA VAL A 92 0.61 -1.09 6.04
C VAL A 92 -0.28 -0.07 6.73
N GLY A 93 -0.10 0.06 8.04
CA GLY A 93 -0.82 1.00 8.88
C GLY A 93 -2.22 0.52 9.31
N SER A 94 -2.72 1.11 10.39
CA SER A 94 -4.01 0.73 10.99
C SER A 94 -5.18 0.90 10.02
N CYS A 95 -5.18 1.93 9.17
CA CYS A 95 -6.26 2.12 8.19
C CYS A 95 -6.40 0.92 7.25
N ALA A 96 -5.29 0.43 6.68
CA ALA A 96 -5.32 -0.73 5.79
C ALA A 96 -5.71 -2.03 6.50
N LEU A 97 -5.30 -2.19 7.78
CA LEU A 97 -5.48 -3.42 8.53
C LEU A 97 -6.84 -3.53 9.24
N THR A 98 -7.40 -2.40 9.68
CA THR A 98 -8.60 -2.38 10.54
C THR A 98 -9.72 -1.47 10.02
N GLY A 99 -9.45 -0.67 8.98
CA GLY A 99 -10.36 0.39 8.52
C GLY A 99 -10.30 1.67 9.35
N MET A 100 -9.57 1.68 10.48
CA MET A 100 -9.52 2.79 11.44
C MET A 100 -8.13 3.44 11.47
N PRO A 101 -8.02 4.76 11.73
CA PRO A 101 -9.11 5.70 12.09
C PRO A 101 -9.90 6.27 10.90
N ALA A 102 -9.56 5.94 9.65
CA ALA A 102 -10.25 6.48 8.45
C ALA A 102 -11.77 6.20 8.47
N GLY A 103 -12.17 5.10 9.10
CA GLY A 103 -13.55 4.61 9.17
C GLY A 103 -14.38 5.15 10.33
N LEU A 104 -14.03 6.28 10.96
CA LEU A 104 -14.80 6.82 12.12
C LEU A 104 -16.30 6.96 11.87
N ARG A 105 -16.72 7.24 10.63
CA ARG A 105 -18.15 7.31 10.25
C ARG A 105 -18.90 6.00 10.44
N ASN A 106 -18.21 4.86 10.51
CA ASN A 106 -18.85 3.56 10.75
C ASN A 106 -19.56 3.53 12.12
N ASN A 107 -19.06 4.32 13.07
CA ASN A 107 -19.56 4.43 14.45
C ASN A 107 -20.63 5.52 14.63
N PHE A 108 -21.06 6.19 13.55
CA PHE A 108 -22.14 7.16 13.61
C PHE A 108 -23.44 6.48 14.03
N ASP A 109 -24.26 7.20 14.82
CA ASP A 109 -25.61 6.81 15.15
C ASP A 109 -26.52 6.82 13.90
N ASN A 110 -27.72 6.32 14.03
CA ASN A 110 -28.66 6.20 12.91
C ASN A 110 -29.09 7.56 12.34
N GLU A 111 -29.10 8.61 13.15
CA GLU A 111 -29.45 9.95 12.72
C GLU A 111 -28.38 10.52 11.79
N LYS A 112 -27.11 10.49 12.22
CA LYS A 112 -25.98 10.93 11.42
C LYS A 112 -25.78 10.08 10.16
N LYS A 113 -26.02 8.75 10.23
CA LYS A 113 -25.97 7.88 9.05
C LYS A 113 -26.99 8.30 7.99
N LYS A 114 -28.22 8.65 8.40
CA LYS A 114 -29.24 9.18 7.48
C LYS A 114 -28.84 10.53 6.89
N GLU A 115 -28.25 11.41 7.70
CA GLU A 115 -27.77 12.72 7.26
C GLU A 115 -26.75 12.61 6.12
N ILE A 116 -25.75 11.70 6.27
CA ILE A 116 -24.69 11.54 5.27
C ILE A 116 -25.08 10.65 4.08
N GLU A 117 -26.20 9.93 4.14
CA GLU A 117 -26.60 8.94 3.12
C GLU A 117 -26.60 9.52 1.69
N LYS A 118 -27.13 10.74 1.52
CA LYS A 118 -27.16 11.43 0.21
C LYS A 118 -25.75 11.71 -0.31
N ILE A 119 -24.82 12.05 0.58
CA ILE A 119 -23.41 12.31 0.25
C ILE A 119 -22.74 10.99 -0.18
N LEU A 120 -22.93 9.92 0.58
CA LEU A 120 -22.37 8.62 0.26
C LEU A 120 -22.84 8.14 -1.12
N LYS A 121 -24.13 8.26 -1.42
CA LYS A 121 -24.70 7.91 -2.73
C LYS A 121 -24.15 8.78 -3.85
N LYS A 122 -24.09 10.10 -3.65
CA LYS A 122 -23.62 11.07 -4.66
C LYS A 122 -22.18 10.79 -5.10
N PHE A 123 -21.31 10.41 -4.18
CA PHE A 123 -19.87 10.19 -4.43
C PHE A 123 -19.48 8.71 -4.49
N ASN A 124 -20.45 7.81 -4.64
CA ASN A 124 -20.22 6.37 -4.80
C ASN A 124 -19.43 5.72 -3.63
N TYR A 125 -19.59 6.27 -2.42
CA TYR A 125 -19.01 5.69 -1.21
C TYR A 125 -19.69 4.38 -0.81
N LEU A 126 -18.93 3.53 -0.15
CA LEU A 126 -19.47 2.37 0.56
C LEU A 126 -20.27 2.83 1.80
N GLU A 127 -21.20 2.03 2.28
CA GLU A 127 -21.90 2.30 3.53
C GLU A 127 -20.94 2.35 4.73
N SER A 128 -19.96 1.45 4.73
CA SER A 128 -18.89 1.39 5.73
C SER A 128 -17.52 1.49 5.10
N VAL A 129 -16.55 2.03 5.83
CA VAL A 129 -15.14 2.00 5.48
C VAL A 129 -14.55 0.70 5.99
N GLU A 130 -13.83 0.00 5.14
CA GLU A 130 -13.43 -1.38 5.41
C GLU A 130 -11.92 -1.58 5.30
N PRO A 131 -11.35 -2.56 6.02
CA PRO A 131 -9.95 -2.95 5.84
C PRO A 131 -9.73 -3.62 4.47
N VAL A 132 -8.49 -3.55 3.98
CA VAL A 132 -8.07 -4.15 2.71
C VAL A 132 -8.37 -5.65 2.65
N SER A 133 -8.19 -6.36 3.76
CA SER A 133 -8.39 -7.81 3.85
C SER A 133 -9.84 -8.27 3.65
N LYS A 134 -10.81 -7.34 3.68
CA LYS A 134 -12.20 -7.68 3.35
C LYS A 134 -12.41 -7.98 1.87
N PHE A 135 -11.57 -7.43 1.01
CA PHE A 135 -11.76 -7.50 -0.45
C PHE A 135 -10.73 -8.37 -1.16
N ILE A 136 -9.51 -8.48 -0.62
CA ILE A 136 -8.41 -9.23 -1.20
C ILE A 136 -7.61 -9.99 -0.14
N ARG A 137 -6.87 -11.01 -0.60
CA ARG A 137 -5.86 -11.66 0.25
C ARG A 137 -4.68 -10.72 0.49
N VAL A 138 -4.29 -10.58 1.76
CA VAL A 138 -3.11 -9.84 2.22
C VAL A 138 -2.06 -10.84 2.71
N ASP A 139 -0.84 -10.76 2.17
CA ASP A 139 0.24 -11.70 2.45
C ASP A 139 1.11 -11.23 3.63
N PHE A 140 1.37 -9.91 3.74
CA PHE A 140 2.17 -9.30 4.81
C PHE A 140 1.42 -8.16 5.48
N ARG A 141 1.69 -7.92 6.78
CA ARG A 141 1.00 -6.89 7.57
C ARG A 141 1.99 -6.11 8.42
N VAL A 142 1.96 -4.79 8.33
CA VAL A 142 2.73 -3.89 9.20
C VAL A 142 1.76 -2.96 9.94
N PRO A 143 1.51 -3.18 11.23
CA PRO A 143 0.58 -2.39 12.03
C PRO A 143 1.15 -1.01 12.39
N GLY A 144 0.30 -0.19 13.03
CA GLY A 144 0.65 1.13 13.56
C GLY A 144 -0.14 2.27 12.91
N CYS A 145 -0.21 3.42 13.59
CA CYS A 145 -0.82 4.65 13.08
C CYS A 145 0.06 5.85 13.48
N PRO A 146 0.98 6.25 12.57
CA PRO A 146 1.38 5.58 11.32
C PRO A 146 2.03 4.21 11.53
N MET A 147 2.33 3.48 10.45
CA MET A 147 2.97 2.15 10.52
C MET A 147 4.25 2.15 11.34
N ASP A 148 4.54 1.02 12.00
CA ASP A 148 5.81 0.82 12.69
C ASP A 148 6.95 0.72 11.66
N GLY A 149 7.83 1.75 11.63
CA GLY A 149 8.93 1.83 10.68
C GLY A 149 9.96 0.71 10.84
N ASN A 150 10.25 0.28 12.08
CA ASN A 150 11.21 -0.79 12.32
C ASN A 150 10.67 -2.15 11.84
N GLN A 151 9.38 -2.41 12.11
CA GLN A 151 8.74 -3.61 11.61
C GLN A 151 8.65 -3.59 10.08
N PHE A 152 8.34 -2.45 9.47
CA PHE A 152 8.33 -2.30 8.02
C PHE A 152 9.69 -2.62 7.40
N VAL A 153 10.79 -2.06 7.94
CA VAL A 153 12.16 -2.34 7.49
C VAL A 153 12.46 -3.83 7.58
N LYS A 154 12.10 -4.48 8.68
CA LYS A 154 12.31 -5.91 8.89
C LYS A 154 11.56 -6.75 7.84
N GLU A 155 10.26 -6.49 7.65
CA GLU A 155 9.42 -7.22 6.71
C GLU A 155 9.89 -7.02 5.26
N LEU A 156 10.20 -5.77 4.86
CA LEU A 156 10.66 -5.47 3.51
C LEU A 156 12.06 -6.07 3.24
N SER A 157 12.99 -6.00 4.20
CA SER A 157 14.32 -6.60 4.06
C SER A 157 14.24 -8.12 3.94
N SER A 158 13.42 -8.77 4.76
CA SER A 158 13.18 -10.22 4.68
C SER A 158 12.59 -10.61 3.32
N PHE A 159 11.60 -9.84 2.83
CA PHE A 159 11.01 -10.05 1.51
C PHE A 159 12.06 -9.94 0.40
N ILE A 160 12.91 -8.90 0.45
CA ILE A 160 13.98 -8.69 -0.53
C ILE A 160 14.97 -9.87 -0.52
N GLU A 161 15.41 -10.32 0.64
CA GLU A 161 16.35 -11.44 0.77
C GLU A 161 15.79 -12.75 0.17
N GLN A 162 14.51 -13.01 0.38
CA GLN A 162 13.84 -14.22 -0.13
C GLN A 162 13.55 -14.19 -1.64
N HIS A 163 13.44 -13.00 -2.24
CA HIS A 163 13.00 -12.85 -3.63
C HIS A 163 14.03 -12.16 -4.54
N SER A 164 15.21 -11.76 -4.02
CA SER A 164 16.33 -11.29 -4.84
C SER A 164 17.02 -12.48 -5.50
N LEU A 165 17.02 -12.52 -6.84
CA LEU A 165 17.72 -13.51 -7.67
C LEU A 165 19.13 -13.04 -8.05
#